data_6822300ff8984bc1d3a773325b351512
#
_entry.id   6822300ff8984bc1d3a773325b351512
#
_cell.length_a   1.000
_cell.length_b   1.000
_cell.length_c   1.000
_cell.angle_alpha   90.00
_cell.angle_beta   90.00
_cell.angle_gamma   90.00
#
_symmetry.space_group_name_H-M   'P 1'
#
loop_
_entity.id
_entity.type
_entity.pdbx_description
1 polymer ?
#
loop_
_entity_poly.entity_id
_entity_poly.type
_entity_poly.pdbx_seq_one_letter_code
_entity_poly.pdbx_strand_id
1 'polypeptide(L)'
;MRFLIRTRIPTEPGNKMVQDPDFLKKLEDYINRVKPEASYFMPIEGQRSAAFIVNAESNDQLPAMVEPLFQWMGANVDVIPVMNFDDLKKGLKNR
;
A
#
# COMPACT_ATOMS: atom_id res chain seq x y z
N MET A 1 14.76 -3.01 -0.01
CA MET A 1 14.00 -3.21 -1.27
C MET A 1 12.75 -2.37 -1.25
N ARG A 2 12.44 -1.78 -2.38
CA ARG A 2 11.29 -0.89 -2.52
C ARG A 2 10.14 -1.62 -3.19
N PHE A 3 8.93 -1.45 -2.66
CA PHE A 3 7.72 -2.06 -3.21
C PHE A 3 6.61 -1.02 -3.36
N LEU A 4 5.83 -1.18 -4.41
CA LEU A 4 4.52 -0.54 -4.53
C LEU A 4 3.48 -1.51 -3.99
N ILE A 5 2.75 -1.09 -2.96
CA ILE A 5 1.57 -1.79 -2.48
C ILE A 5 0.37 -1.07 -3.08
N ARG A 6 -0.28 -1.72 -4.02
CA ARG A 6 -1.47 -1.17 -4.68
C ARG A 6 -2.70 -1.85 -4.12
N THR A 7 -3.61 -1.04 -3.58
CA THR A 7 -4.78 -1.51 -2.86
C THR A 7 -6.03 -1.06 -3.59
N ARG A 8 -6.94 -2.00 -3.88
CA ARG A 8 -8.25 -1.70 -4.45
C ARG A 8 -9.33 -2.24 -3.52
N ILE A 9 -10.30 -1.39 -3.20
CA ILE A 9 -11.31 -1.68 -2.20
C ILE A 9 -12.66 -1.81 -2.89
N PRO A 10 -13.32 -3.00 -2.82
CA PRO A 10 -14.66 -3.15 -3.37
C PRO A 10 -15.61 -2.14 -2.75
N THR A 11 -16.61 -1.72 -3.52
CA THR A 11 -17.48 -0.60 -3.15
C THR A 11 -18.19 -0.81 -1.81
N GLU A 12 -18.80 -1.98 -1.59
CA GLU A 12 -19.57 -2.19 -0.35
C GLU A 12 -18.69 -2.21 0.90
N PRO A 13 -17.61 -3.01 0.97
CA PRO A 13 -16.70 -2.92 2.11
C PRO A 13 -16.12 -1.52 2.29
N GLY A 14 -15.82 -0.84 1.20
CA GLY A 14 -15.32 0.53 1.23
C GLY A 14 -16.32 1.53 1.81
N ASN A 15 -17.59 1.37 1.48
CA ASN A 15 -18.64 2.21 2.04
C ASN A 15 -18.72 2.06 3.56
N LYS A 16 -18.69 0.82 4.05
CA LYS A 16 -18.71 0.54 5.48
C LYS A 16 -17.48 1.12 6.17
N MET A 17 -16.33 0.98 5.55
CA MET A 17 -15.07 1.48 6.07
C MET A 17 -15.10 3.00 6.23
N VAL A 18 -15.51 3.72 5.19
CA VAL A 18 -15.54 5.18 5.20
C VAL A 18 -16.60 5.72 6.17
N GLN A 19 -17.69 4.97 6.40
CA GLN A 19 -18.73 5.33 7.36
C GLN A 19 -18.32 5.12 8.82
N ASP A 20 -17.26 4.36 9.08
CA ASP A 20 -16.73 4.19 10.42
C ASP A 20 -16.17 5.53 10.92
N PRO A 21 -16.66 6.06 12.06
CA PRO A 21 -16.17 7.34 12.60
C PRO A 21 -14.66 7.33 12.87
N ASP A 22 -14.08 6.16 13.11
CA ASP A 22 -12.65 6.01 13.41
C ASP A 22 -11.79 5.71 12.18
N PHE A 23 -12.36 5.76 10.98
CA PHE A 23 -11.65 5.39 9.75
C PHE A 23 -10.35 6.17 9.58
N LEU A 24 -10.41 7.49 9.66
CA LEU A 24 -9.22 8.33 9.43
C LEU A 24 -8.13 8.07 10.48
N LYS A 25 -8.53 7.82 11.72
CA LYS A 25 -7.57 7.47 12.76
C LYS A 25 -6.91 6.12 12.49
N LYS A 26 -7.68 5.13 12.10
CA LYS A 26 -7.15 3.80 11.74
C LYS A 26 -6.20 3.87 10.56
N LEU A 27 -6.52 4.68 9.55
CA LEU A 27 -5.66 4.90 8.40
C LEU A 27 -4.36 5.59 8.80
N GLU A 28 -4.46 6.63 9.63
CA GLU A 28 -3.27 7.32 10.15
C GLU A 28 -2.39 6.38 10.95
N ASP A 29 -2.96 5.54 11.81
CA ASP A 29 -2.22 4.55 12.59
C ASP A 29 -1.48 3.56 11.68
N TYR A 30 -2.15 3.12 10.61
CA TYR A 30 -1.53 2.24 9.61
C TYR A 30 -0.34 2.92 8.94
N ILE A 31 -0.51 4.15 8.47
CA ILE A 31 0.54 4.92 7.81
C ILE A 31 1.71 5.16 8.76
N ASN A 32 1.43 5.49 10.02
CA ASN A 32 2.48 5.73 11.02
C ASN A 32 3.27 4.45 11.34
N ARG A 33 2.63 3.30 11.26
CA ARG A 33 3.29 2.01 11.52
C ARG A 33 4.11 1.54 10.33
N VAL A 34 3.57 1.65 9.13
CA VAL A 34 4.23 1.19 7.89
C VAL A 34 5.28 2.18 7.40
N LYS A 35 5.06 3.47 7.63
CA LYS A 35 5.97 4.57 7.27
C LYS A 35 6.35 4.53 5.78
N PRO A 36 5.36 4.60 4.87
CA PRO A 36 5.69 4.62 3.45
C PRO A 36 6.45 5.90 3.07
N GLU A 37 7.30 5.80 2.04
CA GLU A 37 7.95 6.97 1.45
C GLU A 37 6.93 7.93 0.86
N ALA A 38 5.85 7.39 0.30
CA ALA A 38 4.76 8.15 -0.30
C ALA A 38 3.49 7.33 -0.22
N SER A 39 2.36 7.99 -0.09
CA SER A 39 1.05 7.38 -0.13
C SER A 39 0.10 8.27 -0.92
N TYR A 40 -0.69 7.64 -1.78
CA TYR A 40 -1.64 8.33 -2.66
C TYR A 40 -2.96 7.59 -2.65
N PHE A 41 -4.04 8.35 -2.77
CA PHE A 41 -5.40 7.81 -2.75
C PHE A 41 -6.12 8.31 -3.99
N MET A 42 -6.77 7.40 -4.71
CA MET A 42 -7.42 7.74 -5.99
C MET A 42 -8.51 6.73 -6.30
N PRO A 43 -9.53 7.11 -7.08
CA PRO A 43 -10.41 6.11 -7.68
C PRO A 43 -9.76 5.53 -8.94
N ILE A 44 -9.77 4.21 -9.06
CA ILE A 44 -9.31 3.50 -10.25
C ILE A 44 -10.41 2.53 -10.66
N GLU A 45 -10.87 2.63 -11.91
CA GLU A 45 -11.92 1.76 -12.44
C GLU A 45 -13.17 1.76 -11.56
N GLY A 46 -13.51 2.93 -11.02
CA GLY A 46 -14.71 3.09 -10.21
C GLY A 46 -14.61 2.59 -8.78
N GLN A 47 -13.42 2.21 -8.32
CA GLN A 47 -13.20 1.73 -6.96
C GLN A 47 -12.20 2.60 -6.22
N ARG A 48 -12.43 2.78 -4.91
CA ARG A 48 -11.46 3.45 -4.04
C ARG A 48 -10.15 2.67 -4.08
N SER A 49 -9.05 3.39 -4.26
CA SER A 49 -7.73 2.75 -4.39
C SER A 49 -6.69 3.54 -3.62
N ALA A 50 -5.61 2.88 -3.27
CA ALA A 50 -4.47 3.50 -2.62
C ALA A 50 -3.19 2.92 -3.17
N ALA A 51 -2.14 3.73 -3.17
CA ALA A 51 -0.79 3.31 -3.53
C ALA A 51 0.15 3.74 -2.41
N PHE A 52 0.88 2.76 -1.87
CA PHE A 52 1.89 3.00 -0.85
C PHE A 52 3.24 2.57 -1.39
N ILE A 53 4.23 3.45 -1.33
CA ILE A 53 5.61 3.09 -1.66
C ILE A 53 6.33 2.80 -0.36
N VAL A 54 6.77 1.56 -0.17
CA VAL A 54 7.36 1.12 1.08
C VAL A 54 8.77 0.55 0.87
N ASN A 55 9.58 0.64 1.92
CA ASN A 55 10.85 -0.05 1.98
C ASN A 55 10.75 -1.24 2.92
N ALA A 56 11.24 -2.39 2.48
CA ALA A 56 11.36 -3.57 3.32
C ALA A 56 12.79 -4.10 3.21
N GLU A 57 13.40 -4.41 4.35
CA GLU A 57 14.74 -4.99 4.37
C GLU A 57 14.72 -6.42 3.85
N SER A 58 13.64 -7.14 4.12
CA SER A 58 13.43 -8.50 3.64
C SER A 58 11.96 -8.73 3.37
N ASN A 59 11.65 -9.74 2.56
CA ASN A 59 10.27 -9.99 2.14
C ASN A 59 9.39 -10.51 3.27
N ASP A 60 9.96 -11.00 4.36
CA ASP A 60 9.17 -11.43 5.52
C ASP A 60 8.53 -10.27 6.28
N GLN A 61 8.88 -9.03 5.96
CA GLN A 61 8.21 -7.85 6.51
C GLN A 61 6.91 -7.51 5.78
N LEU A 62 6.68 -8.07 4.60
CA LEU A 62 5.51 -7.76 3.78
C LEU A 62 4.16 -8.16 4.42
N PRO A 63 4.03 -9.35 5.06
CA PRO A 63 2.74 -9.70 5.64
C PRO A 63 2.22 -8.70 6.67
N ALA A 64 3.08 -8.12 7.49
CA ALA A 64 2.66 -7.11 8.48
C ALA A 64 2.14 -5.84 7.81
N MET A 65 2.60 -5.53 6.61
CA MET A 65 2.15 -4.37 5.84
C MET A 65 0.86 -4.65 5.07
N VAL A 66 0.68 -5.89 4.61
CA VAL A 66 -0.37 -6.26 3.66
C VAL A 66 -1.61 -6.83 4.35
N GLU A 67 -1.43 -7.69 5.37
CA GLU A 67 -2.56 -8.34 6.04
C GLU A 67 -3.59 -7.36 6.62
N PRO A 68 -3.19 -6.24 7.23
CA PRO A 68 -4.20 -5.26 7.68
C PRO A 68 -5.11 -4.75 6.57
N LEU A 69 -4.60 -4.65 5.34
CA LEU A 69 -5.39 -4.20 4.20
C LEU A 69 -6.44 -5.24 3.81
N PHE A 70 -6.10 -6.53 3.87
CA PHE A 70 -7.06 -7.60 3.66
C PHE A 70 -8.11 -7.63 4.78
N GLN A 71 -7.66 -7.65 6.02
CA GLN A 71 -8.54 -7.88 7.17
C GLN A 71 -9.45 -6.68 7.44
N TRP A 72 -8.89 -5.47 7.37
CA TRP A 72 -9.62 -4.25 7.67
C TRP A 72 -10.45 -3.75 6.49
N MET A 73 -9.83 -3.68 5.32
CA MET A 73 -10.45 -3.05 4.16
C MET A 73 -11.19 -4.03 3.24
N GLY A 74 -10.96 -5.34 3.41
CA GLY A 74 -11.44 -6.31 2.43
C GLY A 74 -10.88 -6.05 1.04
N ALA A 75 -9.66 -5.52 0.98
CA ALA A 75 -9.06 -5.04 -0.26
C ALA A 75 -8.46 -6.14 -1.10
N ASN A 76 -8.36 -5.86 -2.40
CA ASN A 76 -7.48 -6.59 -3.30
C ASN A 76 -6.13 -5.88 -3.29
N VAL A 77 -5.04 -6.63 -3.11
CA VAL A 77 -3.72 -6.05 -2.91
C VAL A 77 -2.72 -6.66 -3.87
N ASP A 78 -2.00 -5.80 -4.58
CA ASP A 78 -0.83 -6.19 -5.37
C ASP A 78 0.42 -5.65 -4.69
N VAL A 79 1.48 -6.45 -4.65
CA VAL A 79 2.79 -6.05 -4.15
C VAL A 79 3.77 -6.18 -5.29
N ILE A 80 4.32 -5.05 -5.72
CA ILE A 80 5.12 -4.98 -6.93
C ILE A 80 6.49 -4.42 -6.57
N PRO A 81 7.59 -5.17 -6.81
CA PRO A 81 8.93 -4.59 -6.68
C PRO A 81 9.09 -3.42 -7.64
N VAL A 82 9.56 -2.29 -7.13
CA VAL A 82 9.78 -1.10 -7.95
C VAL A 82 11.18 -0.56 -7.71
N MET A 83 11.67 0.20 -8.67
CA MET A 83 12.96 0.85 -8.62
C MET A 83 12.76 2.35 -8.77
N ASN A 84 13.51 3.14 -8.02
CA ASN A 84 13.67 4.53 -8.38
C ASN A 84 14.77 4.66 -9.44
N PHE A 85 15.07 5.88 -9.88
CA PHE A 85 16.08 6.07 -10.92
C PHE A 85 17.46 5.59 -10.48
N ASP A 86 17.84 5.84 -9.23
CA ASP A 86 19.14 5.41 -8.71
C ASP A 86 19.26 3.88 -8.69
N ASP A 87 18.21 3.19 -8.29
CA ASP A 87 18.17 1.72 -8.32
C ASP A 87 18.37 1.18 -9.74
N LEU A 88 17.64 1.78 -10.69
CA LEU A 88 17.74 1.39 -12.09
C LEU A 88 19.14 1.61 -12.64
N LYS A 89 19.71 2.77 -12.33
CA LYS A 89 21.05 3.15 -12.76
C LYS A 89 22.10 2.16 -12.26
N LYS A 90 22.03 1.81 -10.96
CA LYS A 90 22.93 0.80 -10.37
C LYS A 90 22.77 -0.56 -11.04
N GLY A 91 21.54 -0.99 -11.25
CA GLY A 91 21.27 -2.27 -11.88
C GLY A 91 21.81 -2.37 -13.29
N LEU A 92 21.64 -1.31 -14.07
CA LEU A 92 22.15 -1.26 -15.44
C LEU A 92 23.67 -1.22 -15.51
N LYS A 93 24.31 -0.58 -14.53
CA LYS A 93 25.78 -0.57 -14.45
C LYS A 93 26.35 -1.93 -14.09
N ASN A 94 25.61 -2.74 -13.36
CA ASN A 94 26.05 -4.07 -12.88
C ASN A 94 25.63 -5.22 -13.79
N ARG A 95 25.03 -4.92 -14.94
CA ARG A 95 24.60 -5.94 -15.88
C ARG A 95 25.75 -6.59 -16.64
#